data_6dc8d8dc9e5a6c9dfb871157c64da229
#
_entry.id   6dc8d8dc9e5a6c9dfb871157c64da229
#
_cell.length_a   1.000
_cell.length_b   1.000
_cell.length_c   1.000
_cell.angle_alpha   90.00
_cell.angle_beta   90.00
_cell.angle_gamma   90.00
#
_symmetry.space_group_name_H-M   'P 1'
#
loop_
_entity.id
_entity.type
_entity.pdbx_description
1 polymer ?
#
loop_
_entity_poly.entity_id
_entity_poly.type
_entity_poly.pdbx_seq_one_letter_code
_entity_poly.pdbx_strand_id
1 'polypeptide(L)'
;MRVEDITEEVLDNHIDNIIDIVKSIKKNKVTVLVGANGTGKSLIRKQMAVRFMKEFEDNKTHCRTISMQLRTELRSDWGALACMGHDNPDEPTSLSSFSLLKSVMNYDMEKSNDYFIILDEVEIGMAKESVLGIAKYLNEKIPEWLKNSLGVLIITHSDILAKEIYDNQDCDFINLGYNTINYDINAWINREIVPTDFLFLDEWSSALYHRVNDRSRSVK
;
A
#
# COMPACT_ATOMS: atom_id res chain seq x y z
N MET A 1 -20.95 3.07 -10.18
CA MET A 1 -20.61 2.20 -11.31
C MET A 1 -21.35 0.91 -11.11
N ARG A 2 -21.86 0.29 -12.16
CA ARG A 2 -22.62 -0.98 -12.14
C ARG A 2 -21.83 -2.02 -12.92
N VAL A 3 -22.18 -3.31 -12.78
CA VAL A 3 -21.53 -4.41 -13.52
C VAL A 3 -21.56 -4.18 -15.04
N GLU A 4 -22.65 -3.67 -15.56
CA GLU A 4 -22.81 -3.32 -16.99
C GLU A 4 -21.87 -2.22 -17.51
N ASP A 5 -21.27 -1.44 -16.60
CA ASP A 5 -20.31 -0.38 -16.93
C ASP A 5 -18.87 -0.92 -17.06
N ILE A 6 -18.64 -2.20 -16.75
CA ILE A 6 -17.31 -2.83 -16.82
C ILE A 6 -17.01 -3.21 -18.27
N THR A 7 -16.37 -2.31 -19.01
CA THR A 7 -15.94 -2.54 -20.39
C THR A 7 -14.43 -2.68 -20.46
N GLU A 8 -13.92 -3.24 -21.56
CA GLU A 8 -12.47 -3.32 -21.79
C GLU A 8 -11.81 -1.94 -21.79
N GLU A 9 -12.45 -0.94 -22.39
CA GLU A 9 -11.97 0.44 -22.41
C GLU A 9 -11.86 1.03 -21.00
N VAL A 10 -12.85 0.80 -20.13
CA VAL A 10 -12.83 1.25 -18.74
C VAL A 10 -11.70 0.56 -17.96
N LEU A 11 -11.48 -0.73 -18.18
CA LEU A 11 -10.39 -1.48 -17.54
C LEU A 11 -9.02 -1.01 -18.04
N ASP A 12 -8.86 -0.76 -19.35
CA ASP A 12 -7.62 -0.25 -19.92
C ASP A 12 -7.28 1.13 -19.37
N ASN A 13 -8.23 2.05 -19.36
CA ASN A 13 -8.06 3.37 -18.78
C ASN A 13 -7.68 3.29 -17.30
N HIS A 14 -8.28 2.36 -16.56
CA HIS A 14 -7.94 2.15 -15.15
C HIS A 14 -6.52 1.62 -14.95
N ILE A 15 -6.08 0.68 -15.80
CA ILE A 15 -4.71 0.17 -15.76
C ILE A 15 -3.71 1.28 -16.12
N ASP A 16 -4.01 2.11 -17.11
CA ASP A 16 -3.16 3.24 -17.49
C ASP A 16 -3.06 4.26 -16.35
N ASN A 17 -4.16 4.55 -15.65
CA ASN A 17 -4.18 5.36 -14.43
C ASN A 17 -3.25 4.77 -13.36
N ILE A 18 -3.27 3.46 -13.13
CA ILE A 18 -2.37 2.79 -12.19
C ILE A 18 -0.90 2.97 -12.59
N ILE A 19 -0.59 2.80 -13.87
CA ILE A 19 0.76 2.99 -14.40
C ILE A 19 1.23 4.44 -14.20
N ASP A 20 0.37 5.40 -14.45
CA ASP A 20 0.70 6.82 -14.28
C ASP A 20 0.86 7.20 -12.80
N ILE A 21 0.06 6.65 -11.90
CA ILE A 21 0.28 6.76 -10.45
C ILE A 21 1.68 6.25 -10.08
N VAL A 22 2.03 5.03 -10.53
CA VAL A 22 3.35 4.45 -10.23
C VAL A 22 4.48 5.36 -10.72
N LYS A 23 4.35 5.98 -11.89
CA LYS A 23 5.33 6.94 -12.43
C LYS A 23 5.38 8.25 -11.62
N SER A 24 4.24 8.71 -11.11
CA SER A 24 4.11 9.97 -10.37
C SER A 24 4.68 9.91 -8.95
N ILE A 25 4.78 8.72 -8.35
CA ILE A 25 5.33 8.54 -7.01
C ILE A 25 6.80 8.98 -7.00
N LYS A 26 7.10 9.97 -6.16
CA LYS A 26 8.41 10.63 -6.12
C LYS A 26 9.35 9.92 -5.15
N LYS A 27 10.65 9.98 -5.48
CA LYS A 27 11.72 9.64 -4.52
C LYS A 27 11.83 10.72 -3.44
N ASN A 28 12.36 10.30 -2.29
CA ASN A 28 12.61 11.17 -1.12
C ASN A 28 11.36 11.89 -0.59
N LYS A 29 10.18 11.31 -0.83
CA LYS A 29 8.90 11.85 -0.39
C LYS A 29 7.99 10.75 0.17
N VAL A 30 7.03 11.17 0.99
CA VAL A 30 5.92 10.32 1.42
C VAL A 30 4.80 10.41 0.40
N THR A 31 4.18 9.29 0.09
CA THR A 31 2.91 9.24 -0.64
C THR A 31 1.89 8.45 0.17
N VAL A 32 0.73 9.03 0.40
CA VAL A 32 -0.42 8.35 1.01
C VAL A 32 -1.37 7.94 -0.09
N LEU A 33 -1.59 6.63 -0.24
CA LEU A 33 -2.49 6.04 -1.23
C LEU A 33 -3.69 5.42 -0.52
N VAL A 34 -4.87 5.91 -0.85
CA VAL A 34 -6.13 5.36 -0.37
C VAL A 34 -7.00 4.90 -1.54
N GLY A 35 -8.10 4.23 -1.24
CA GLY A 35 -9.07 3.79 -2.25
C GLY A 35 -9.94 2.64 -1.74
N ALA A 36 -11.04 2.37 -2.41
CA ALA A 36 -11.92 1.26 -2.10
C ALA A 36 -11.24 -0.11 -2.35
N ASN A 37 -11.85 -1.18 -1.85
CA ASN A 37 -11.40 -2.53 -2.17
C ASN A 37 -11.49 -2.78 -3.68
N GLY A 38 -10.57 -3.57 -4.22
CA GLY A 38 -10.56 -3.92 -5.65
C GLY A 38 -10.05 -2.82 -6.60
N THR A 39 -9.79 -1.59 -6.15
CA THR A 39 -9.32 -0.49 -7.02
C THR A 39 -7.88 -0.64 -7.52
N GLY A 40 -7.17 -1.70 -7.18
CA GLY A 40 -5.83 -1.94 -7.74
C GLY A 40 -4.67 -1.43 -6.87
N LYS A 41 -4.87 -1.06 -5.60
CA LYS A 41 -3.79 -0.67 -4.69
C LYS A 41 -2.67 -1.73 -4.60
N SER A 42 -3.04 -3.00 -4.51
CA SER A 42 -2.07 -4.11 -4.52
C SER A 42 -1.32 -4.25 -5.86
N LEU A 43 -1.94 -3.82 -6.96
CA LEU A 43 -1.28 -3.76 -8.27
C LEU A 43 -0.25 -2.63 -8.30
N ILE A 44 -0.56 -1.45 -7.75
CA ILE A 44 0.41 -0.36 -7.59
C ILE A 44 1.63 -0.85 -6.80
N ARG A 45 1.42 -1.53 -5.67
CA ARG A 45 2.50 -2.13 -4.88
C ARG A 45 3.42 -3.03 -5.72
N LYS A 46 2.83 -3.94 -6.51
CA LYS A 46 3.59 -4.83 -7.39
C LYS A 46 4.34 -4.06 -8.49
N GLN A 47 3.72 -3.07 -9.10
CA GLN A 47 4.33 -2.27 -10.17
C GLN A 47 5.47 -1.39 -9.63
N MET A 48 5.40 -0.91 -8.39
CA MET A 48 6.50 -0.21 -7.75
C MET A 48 7.77 -1.08 -7.66
N ALA A 49 7.63 -2.35 -7.27
CA ALA A 49 8.76 -3.28 -7.24
C ALA A 49 9.39 -3.45 -8.63
N VAL A 50 8.54 -3.64 -9.67
CA VAL A 50 9.02 -3.76 -11.05
C VAL A 50 9.72 -2.49 -11.54
N ARG A 51 9.18 -1.31 -11.20
CA ARG A 51 9.77 -0.02 -11.55
C ARG A 51 11.20 0.10 -10.99
N PHE A 52 11.38 -0.16 -9.70
CA PHE A 52 12.69 -0.01 -9.07
C PHE A 52 13.69 -1.08 -9.53
N MET A 53 13.26 -2.32 -9.79
CA MET A 53 14.13 -3.32 -10.43
C MET A 53 14.66 -2.84 -11.77
N LYS A 54 13.82 -2.26 -12.62
CA LYS A 54 14.22 -1.71 -13.93
C LYS A 54 15.12 -0.47 -13.79
N GLU A 55 14.82 0.40 -12.83
CA GLU A 55 15.55 1.64 -12.62
C GLU A 55 17.00 1.41 -12.14
N PHE A 56 17.22 0.37 -11.36
CA PHE A 56 18.55 -0.02 -10.88
C PHE A 56 19.26 -1.03 -11.79
N GLU A 57 18.60 -1.45 -12.90
CA GLU A 57 19.15 -2.38 -13.89
C GLU A 57 19.67 -3.70 -13.26
N ASP A 58 19.12 -4.09 -12.13
CA ASP A 58 19.48 -5.30 -11.43
C ASP A 58 18.25 -6.19 -11.18
N ASN A 59 18.49 -7.43 -10.72
CA ASN A 59 17.44 -8.39 -10.41
C ASN A 59 17.00 -8.34 -8.93
N LYS A 60 17.47 -7.33 -8.18
CA LYS A 60 17.14 -7.20 -6.76
C LYS A 60 15.87 -6.35 -6.59
N THR A 61 15.09 -6.69 -5.59
CA THR A 61 13.92 -5.87 -5.23
C THR A 61 14.37 -4.72 -4.36
N HIS A 62 14.21 -3.50 -4.87
CA HIS A 62 14.47 -2.26 -4.14
C HIS A 62 13.19 -1.70 -3.47
N CYS A 63 12.20 -2.55 -3.26
CA CYS A 63 11.00 -2.24 -2.49
C CYS A 63 10.93 -3.13 -1.26
N ARG A 64 10.87 -2.51 -0.09
CA ARG A 64 10.56 -3.20 1.14
C ARG A 64 9.10 -3.00 1.47
N THR A 65 8.35 -4.09 1.45
CA THR A 65 6.92 -4.07 1.76
C THR A 65 6.67 -4.66 3.15
N ILE A 66 5.95 -3.90 3.97
CA ILE A 66 5.38 -4.35 5.23
C ILE A 66 3.87 -4.36 5.03
N SER A 67 3.27 -5.54 5.01
CA SER A 67 1.84 -5.72 4.84
C SER A 67 1.31 -6.71 5.87
N MET A 68 0.19 -6.37 6.48
CA MET A 68 -0.48 -7.29 7.41
C MET A 68 -1.12 -8.47 6.69
N GLN A 69 -1.40 -8.37 5.40
CA GLN A 69 -1.83 -9.50 4.58
C GLN A 69 -0.73 -10.56 4.46
N LEU A 70 0.54 -10.16 4.38
CA LEU A 70 1.68 -11.07 4.37
C LEU A 70 1.82 -11.87 5.67
N ARG A 71 1.23 -11.40 6.77
CA ARG A 71 1.22 -12.13 8.05
C ARG A 71 0.56 -13.51 7.93
N THR A 72 -0.44 -13.66 7.08
CA THR A 72 -1.10 -14.95 6.82
C THR A 72 -0.38 -15.79 5.79
N GLU A 73 0.29 -15.19 4.82
CA GLU A 73 1.01 -15.88 3.74
C GLU A 73 2.40 -16.34 4.20
N LEU A 74 3.07 -15.57 5.04
CA LEU A 74 4.42 -15.87 5.56
C LEU A 74 4.47 -16.96 6.64
N ARG A 75 3.33 -17.47 7.13
CA ARG A 75 3.28 -18.59 8.08
C ARG A 75 3.95 -19.88 7.56
N SER A 76 4.19 -19.98 6.26
CA SER A 76 4.88 -21.12 5.63
C SER A 76 6.39 -20.92 5.45
N ASP A 77 6.92 -19.72 5.68
CA ASP A 77 8.32 -19.42 5.42
C ASP A 77 9.09 -19.21 6.73
N TRP A 78 9.95 -20.17 7.07
CA TRP A 78 10.75 -20.18 8.32
C TRP A 78 11.59 -18.92 8.53
N GLY A 79 12.01 -18.26 7.45
CA GLY A 79 12.77 -17.02 7.51
C GLY A 79 11.96 -15.85 8.06
N ALA A 80 10.68 -15.79 7.73
CA ALA A 80 9.78 -14.76 8.21
C ALA A 80 9.36 -14.99 9.67
N LEU A 81 9.18 -16.25 10.08
CA LEU A 81 8.94 -16.63 11.49
C LEU A 81 10.10 -16.21 12.41
N ALA A 82 11.33 -16.30 11.94
CA ALA A 82 12.51 -15.87 12.71
C ALA A 82 12.57 -14.36 12.92
N CYS A 83 12.00 -13.57 11.99
CA CYS A 83 11.91 -12.10 12.10
C CYS A 83 10.70 -11.61 12.91
N MET A 84 9.64 -12.44 13.01
CA MET A 84 8.38 -12.02 13.62
C MET A 84 8.36 -12.11 15.15
N GLY A 85 9.35 -12.72 15.80
CA GLY A 85 9.24 -13.06 17.21
C GLY A 85 8.14 -14.10 17.45
N HIS A 86 8.03 -14.66 18.62
CA HIS A 86 6.96 -15.60 18.95
C HIS A 86 5.61 -14.87 18.87
N ASP A 87 4.75 -15.30 17.92
CA ASP A 87 3.32 -14.95 17.94
C ASP A 87 2.78 -15.51 19.29
N ASN A 88 2.66 -14.65 20.27
CA ASN A 88 1.98 -14.99 21.51
C ASN A 88 0.49 -14.93 21.22
N PRO A 89 -0.24 -16.06 21.23
CA PRO A 89 -1.68 -16.07 20.92
C PRO A 89 -2.50 -15.20 21.90
N ASP A 90 -1.92 -14.89 23.06
CA ASP A 90 -2.56 -14.07 24.10
C ASP A 90 -2.25 -12.57 23.92
N GLU A 91 -1.43 -12.20 22.92
CA GLU A 91 -1.06 -10.80 22.69
C GLU A 91 -2.12 -10.07 21.82
N PRO A 92 -2.51 -8.83 22.20
CA PRO A 92 -3.42 -8.05 21.37
C PRO A 92 -2.88 -7.87 19.94
N THR A 93 -3.75 -8.00 18.93
CA THR A 93 -3.38 -7.87 17.50
C THR A 93 -2.64 -6.57 17.21
N SER A 94 -3.02 -5.46 17.86
CA SER A 94 -2.36 -4.17 17.71
C SER A 94 -0.91 -4.18 18.19
N LEU A 95 -0.61 -4.88 19.26
CA LEU A 95 0.75 -4.97 19.82
C LEU A 95 1.63 -5.86 18.94
N SER A 96 1.12 -7.01 18.48
CA SER A 96 1.82 -7.89 17.54
C SER A 96 2.14 -7.18 16.23
N SER A 97 1.19 -6.42 15.70
CA SER A 97 1.37 -5.64 14.46
C SER A 97 2.39 -4.51 14.62
N PHE A 98 2.36 -3.81 15.76
CA PHE A 98 3.34 -2.78 16.09
C PHE A 98 4.75 -3.38 16.30
N SER A 99 4.85 -4.52 16.97
CA SER A 99 6.12 -5.23 17.19
C SER A 99 6.72 -5.69 15.87
N LEU A 100 5.90 -6.19 14.94
CA LEU A 100 6.33 -6.54 13.59
C LEU A 100 6.85 -5.32 12.82
N LEU A 101 6.08 -4.24 12.80
CA LEU A 101 6.47 -2.98 12.16
C LEU A 101 7.84 -2.51 12.70
N LYS A 102 7.99 -2.47 14.03
CA LYS A 102 9.22 -2.05 14.70
C LYS A 102 10.41 -2.98 14.37
N SER A 103 10.21 -4.30 14.39
CA SER A 103 11.26 -5.27 14.12
C SER A 103 11.78 -5.19 12.69
N VAL A 104 10.86 -5.14 11.72
CA VAL A 104 11.22 -5.07 10.30
C VAL A 104 11.92 -3.74 9.99
N MET A 105 11.49 -2.64 10.59
CA MET A 105 12.08 -1.33 10.34
C MET A 105 13.45 -1.14 11.01
N ASN A 106 13.65 -1.71 12.19
CA ASN A 106 14.94 -1.58 12.88
C ASN A 106 16.04 -2.47 12.28
N TYR A 107 15.69 -3.64 11.72
CA TYR A 107 16.68 -4.66 11.31
C TYR A 107 17.54 -4.24 10.13
N ASP A 108 17.05 -3.41 9.23
CA ASP A 108 17.70 -3.21 7.91
C ASP A 108 18.00 -1.76 7.54
N MET A 109 17.51 -0.78 8.30
CA MET A 109 17.77 0.63 7.99
C MET A 109 19.25 1.03 8.13
N GLU A 110 20.04 0.18 8.79
CA GLU A 110 21.48 0.41 8.95
C GLU A 110 22.35 -0.05 7.76
N LYS A 111 21.77 -0.80 6.80
CA LYS A 111 22.60 -1.57 5.84
C LYS A 111 22.58 -1.07 4.39
N SER A 112 21.60 -0.33 3.92
CA SER A 112 21.61 0.20 2.55
C SER A 112 20.56 1.31 2.33
N ASN A 113 20.93 2.30 1.51
CA ASN A 113 20.12 3.47 1.17
C ASN A 113 19.23 3.23 -0.08
N ASP A 114 19.10 1.99 -0.55
CA ASP A 114 18.55 1.68 -1.88
C ASP A 114 17.11 1.13 -1.83
N TYR A 115 16.39 1.33 -0.72
CA TYR A 115 15.03 0.81 -0.59
C TYR A 115 13.96 1.90 -0.67
N PHE A 116 12.90 1.57 -1.39
CA PHE A 116 11.62 2.25 -1.27
C PHE A 116 10.73 1.49 -0.26
N ILE A 117 10.21 2.17 0.72
CA ILE A 117 9.40 1.57 1.80
C ILE A 117 7.94 1.59 1.40
N ILE A 118 7.27 0.44 1.50
CA ILE A 118 5.83 0.33 1.27
C ILE A 118 5.17 -0.22 2.54
N LEU A 119 4.32 0.59 3.15
CA LEU A 119 3.47 0.21 4.28
C LEU A 119 2.08 -0.08 3.73
N ASP A 120 1.66 -1.33 3.73
CA ASP A 120 0.42 -1.78 3.12
C ASP A 120 -0.56 -2.28 4.18
N GLU A 121 -1.55 -1.45 4.50
CA GLU A 121 -2.62 -1.72 5.46
C GLU A 121 -2.08 -2.17 6.84
N VAL A 122 -1.06 -1.48 7.35
CA VAL A 122 -0.42 -1.82 8.64
C VAL A 122 -1.34 -1.68 9.84
N GLU A 123 -2.44 -0.96 9.70
CA GLU A 123 -3.45 -0.72 10.72
C GLU A 123 -4.57 -1.77 10.74
N ILE A 124 -4.56 -2.75 9.88
CA ILE A 124 -5.69 -3.68 9.72
C ILE A 124 -5.94 -4.47 11.02
N GLY A 125 -7.19 -4.56 11.41
CA GLY A 125 -7.59 -5.27 12.63
C GLY A 125 -7.33 -4.50 13.94
N MET A 126 -6.96 -3.21 13.87
CA MET A 126 -6.70 -2.39 15.05
C MET A 126 -7.88 -1.51 15.45
N ALA A 127 -8.01 -1.24 16.75
CA ALA A 127 -8.90 -0.22 17.26
C ALA A 127 -8.38 1.19 16.88
N LYS A 128 -9.28 2.17 16.84
CA LYS A 128 -8.95 3.55 16.42
C LYS A 128 -7.82 4.18 17.22
N GLU A 129 -7.77 3.91 18.52
CA GLU A 129 -6.74 4.41 19.43
C GLU A 129 -5.35 3.84 19.06
N SER A 130 -5.30 2.56 18.69
CA SER A 130 -4.07 1.90 18.24
C SER A 130 -3.61 2.42 16.89
N VAL A 131 -4.55 2.69 15.96
CA VAL A 131 -4.26 3.32 14.66
C VAL A 131 -3.64 4.70 14.87
N LEU A 132 -4.20 5.51 15.79
CA LEU A 132 -3.63 6.82 16.13
C LEU A 132 -2.23 6.68 16.74
N GLY A 133 -2.01 5.66 17.59
CA GLY A 133 -0.69 5.35 18.14
C GLY A 133 0.34 5.02 17.06
N ILE A 134 -0.03 4.17 16.08
CA ILE A 134 0.83 3.87 14.94
C ILE A 134 1.08 5.11 14.08
N ALA A 135 0.07 5.93 13.81
CA ALA A 135 0.25 7.14 13.02
C ALA A 135 1.26 8.10 13.67
N LYS A 136 1.20 8.28 14.99
CA LYS A 136 2.19 9.08 15.74
C LYS A 136 3.59 8.49 15.65
N TYR A 137 3.73 7.17 15.83
CA TYR A 137 5.01 6.49 15.66
C TYR A 137 5.59 6.66 14.26
N LEU A 138 4.76 6.52 13.21
CA LEU A 138 5.19 6.73 11.84
C LEU A 138 5.62 8.18 11.60
N ASN A 139 4.91 9.16 12.14
CA ASN A 139 5.27 10.58 12.02
C ASN A 139 6.64 10.90 12.64
N GLU A 140 7.02 10.20 13.72
CA GLU A 140 8.34 10.32 14.32
C GLU A 140 9.43 9.64 13.48
N LYS A 141 9.11 8.50 12.85
CA LYS A 141 10.08 7.66 12.14
C LYS A 141 10.29 8.01 10.67
N ILE A 142 9.26 8.48 9.98
CA ILE A 142 9.31 8.80 8.55
C ILE A 142 10.47 9.78 8.21
N PRO A 143 10.70 10.87 8.95
CA PRO A 143 11.82 11.77 8.66
C PRO A 143 13.19 11.10 8.79
N GLU A 144 13.33 10.13 9.69
CA GLU A 144 14.55 9.33 9.83
C GLU A 144 14.71 8.38 8.65
N TRP A 145 13.65 7.69 8.26
CA TRP A 145 13.65 6.76 7.13
C TRP A 145 13.95 7.45 5.80
N LEU A 146 13.41 8.63 5.56
CA LEU A 146 13.65 9.39 4.32
C LEU A 146 15.12 9.80 4.14
N LYS A 147 15.93 9.83 5.21
CA LYS A 147 17.37 10.05 5.09
C LYS A 147 18.10 8.87 4.46
N ASN A 148 17.56 7.66 4.64
CA ASN A 148 18.19 6.39 4.30
C ASN A 148 17.35 5.52 3.35
N SER A 149 16.28 6.06 2.77
CA SER A 149 15.43 5.33 1.83
C SER A 149 15.13 6.16 0.58
N LEU A 150 14.65 5.49 -0.45
CA LEU A 150 14.23 6.12 -1.72
C LEU A 150 12.86 6.79 -1.61
N GLY A 151 12.14 6.62 -0.51
CA GLY A 151 10.81 7.19 -0.29
C GLY A 151 9.90 6.24 0.47
N VAL A 152 8.71 6.71 0.83
CA VAL A 152 7.71 5.95 1.59
C VAL A 152 6.35 6.01 0.91
N LEU A 153 5.75 4.87 0.64
CA LEU A 153 4.37 4.73 0.19
C LEU A 153 3.54 4.10 1.33
N ILE A 154 2.50 4.79 1.76
CA ILE A 154 1.56 4.31 2.76
C ILE A 154 0.25 4.01 2.07
N ILE A 155 -0.14 2.74 2.03
CA ILE A 155 -1.42 2.28 1.51
C ILE A 155 -2.32 2.01 2.70
N THR A 156 -3.48 2.68 2.76
CA THR A 156 -4.38 2.56 3.91
C THR A 156 -5.84 2.74 3.54
N HIS A 157 -6.72 2.16 4.34
CA HIS A 157 -8.17 2.42 4.35
C HIS A 157 -8.58 3.32 5.51
N SER A 158 -7.67 3.64 6.44
CA SER A 158 -7.96 4.39 7.66
C SER A 158 -7.91 5.89 7.43
N ASP A 159 -9.05 6.55 7.62
CA ASP A 159 -9.15 8.01 7.62
C ASP A 159 -8.22 8.65 8.66
N ILE A 160 -8.10 8.01 9.84
CA ILE A 160 -7.24 8.46 10.94
C ILE A 160 -5.77 8.42 10.51
N LEU A 161 -5.32 7.27 9.99
CA LEU A 161 -3.92 7.12 9.58
C LEU A 161 -3.58 8.08 8.44
N ALA A 162 -4.40 8.13 7.40
CA ALA A 162 -4.19 9.00 6.25
C ALA A 162 -4.11 10.47 6.66
N LYS A 163 -5.05 10.93 7.51
CA LYS A 163 -5.10 12.31 7.96
C LYS A 163 -3.91 12.68 8.83
N GLU A 164 -3.57 11.85 9.81
CA GLU A 164 -2.44 12.11 10.71
C GLU A 164 -1.11 12.19 9.96
N ILE A 165 -0.90 11.34 8.97
CA ILE A 165 0.31 11.42 8.14
C ILE A 165 0.28 12.68 7.27
N TYR A 166 -0.86 12.98 6.63
CA TYR A 166 -0.98 14.13 5.73
C TYR A 166 -0.78 15.46 6.46
N ASP A 167 -1.31 15.59 7.67
CA ASP A 167 -1.22 16.83 8.45
C ASP A 167 0.19 17.07 9.04
N ASN A 168 1.01 16.02 9.19
CA ASN A 168 2.30 16.11 9.88
C ASN A 168 3.53 15.84 8.99
N GLN A 169 3.34 15.42 7.73
CA GLN A 169 4.42 15.14 6.79
C GLN A 169 4.23 15.93 5.48
N ASP A 170 5.33 16.33 4.84
CA ASP A 170 5.26 16.75 3.43
C ASP A 170 4.99 15.53 2.55
N CYS A 171 3.73 15.32 2.19
CA CYS A 171 3.33 14.14 1.44
C CYS A 171 2.41 14.46 0.27
N ASP A 172 2.47 13.60 -0.74
CA ASP A 172 1.49 13.55 -1.81
C ASP A 172 0.33 12.63 -1.39
N PHE A 173 -0.92 13.01 -1.69
CA PHE A 173 -2.10 12.20 -1.41
C PHE A 173 -2.74 11.74 -2.71
N ILE A 174 -3.11 10.46 -2.78
CA ILE A 174 -3.75 9.84 -3.94
C ILE A 174 -4.93 8.99 -3.46
N ASN A 175 -6.12 9.30 -3.95
CA ASN A 175 -7.31 8.47 -3.78
C ASN A 175 -7.64 7.78 -5.10
N LEU A 176 -7.48 6.47 -5.14
CA LEU A 176 -7.74 5.63 -6.31
C LEU A 176 -9.17 5.09 -6.25
N GLY A 177 -10.04 5.59 -7.13
CA GLY A 177 -11.36 5.03 -7.40
C GLY A 177 -11.33 3.97 -8.52
N TYR A 178 -12.48 3.40 -8.86
CA TYR A 178 -12.60 2.41 -9.94
C TYR A 178 -12.34 2.98 -11.35
N ASN A 179 -12.61 4.25 -11.56
CA ASN A 179 -12.33 4.95 -12.82
C ASN A 179 -11.93 6.42 -12.60
N THR A 180 -11.46 6.73 -11.41
CA THR A 180 -11.11 8.11 -11.03
C THR A 180 -9.89 8.14 -10.16
N ILE A 181 -9.13 9.22 -10.25
CA ILE A 181 -8.05 9.56 -9.31
C ILE A 181 -8.41 10.92 -8.71
N ASN A 182 -8.31 11.03 -7.41
CA ASN A 182 -8.50 12.28 -6.69
C ASN A 182 -7.31 12.53 -5.76
N TYR A 183 -6.87 13.77 -5.66
CA TYR A 183 -5.73 14.20 -4.86
C TYR A 183 -6.14 15.06 -3.66
N ASP A 184 -7.44 15.19 -3.38
CA ASP A 184 -7.98 15.96 -2.27
C ASP A 184 -8.33 15.04 -1.09
N ILE A 185 -7.52 15.11 -0.03
CA ILE A 185 -7.74 14.36 1.19
C ILE A 185 -9.02 14.78 1.91
N ASN A 186 -9.38 16.07 1.90
CA ASN A 186 -10.58 16.55 2.59
C ASN A 186 -11.85 16.02 1.90
N ALA A 187 -11.84 15.97 0.57
CA ALA A 187 -12.92 15.35 -0.19
C ALA A 187 -13.04 13.85 0.14
N TRP A 188 -11.91 13.15 0.34
CA TRP A 188 -11.92 11.74 0.70
C TRP A 188 -12.40 11.50 2.13
N ILE A 189 -11.94 12.28 3.12
CA ILE A 189 -12.35 12.14 4.54
C ILE A 189 -13.84 12.43 4.71
N ASN A 190 -14.36 13.46 4.02
CA ASN A 190 -15.76 13.89 4.14
C ASN A 190 -16.68 13.19 3.12
N ARG A 191 -16.22 12.16 2.43
CA ARG A 191 -17.02 11.42 1.45
C ARG A 191 -18.23 10.75 2.09
N GLU A 192 -19.30 10.64 1.36
CA GLU A 192 -20.40 9.76 1.72
C GLU A 192 -19.93 8.30 1.71
N ILE A 193 -20.25 7.58 2.78
CA ILE A 193 -19.95 6.15 2.87
C ILE A 193 -21.11 5.39 2.22
N VAL A 194 -20.84 4.85 1.04
CA VAL A 194 -21.79 4.04 0.29
C VAL A 194 -21.54 2.57 0.58
N PRO A 195 -22.57 1.76 0.83
CA PRO A 195 -22.41 0.32 1.00
C PRO A 195 -21.70 -0.32 -0.19
N THR A 196 -20.80 -1.27 0.09
CA THR A 196 -20.10 -2.00 -0.96
C THR A 196 -21.06 -2.95 -1.68
N ASP A 197 -21.15 -2.81 -3.00
CA ASP A 197 -21.77 -3.81 -3.86
C ASP A 197 -20.76 -4.95 -4.09
N PHE A 198 -20.96 -6.07 -3.40
CA PHE A 198 -20.05 -7.21 -3.49
C PHE A 198 -20.11 -7.95 -4.82
N LEU A 199 -21.23 -7.89 -5.54
CA LEU A 199 -21.33 -8.48 -6.88
C LEU A 199 -20.51 -7.64 -7.87
N PHE A 200 -20.64 -6.31 -7.81
CA PHE A 200 -19.79 -5.43 -8.60
C PHE A 200 -18.31 -5.61 -8.26
N LEU A 201 -17.96 -5.72 -6.99
CA LEU A 201 -16.55 -5.87 -6.55
C LEU A 201 -15.93 -7.16 -7.08
N ASP A 202 -16.66 -8.27 -7.07
CA ASP A 202 -16.20 -9.58 -7.56
C ASP A 202 -15.98 -9.52 -9.07
N GLU A 203 -16.97 -9.06 -9.83
CA GLU A 203 -16.88 -8.90 -11.29
C GLU A 203 -15.74 -7.95 -11.69
N TRP A 204 -15.64 -6.79 -11.03
CA TRP A 204 -14.57 -5.83 -11.29
C TRP A 204 -13.18 -6.43 -11.02
N SER A 205 -13.00 -7.09 -9.87
CA SER A 205 -11.71 -7.65 -9.49
C SER A 205 -11.29 -8.76 -10.44
N SER A 206 -12.22 -9.61 -10.85
CA SER A 206 -12.00 -10.68 -11.82
C SER A 206 -11.65 -10.12 -13.21
N ALA A 207 -12.42 -9.17 -13.71
CA ALA A 207 -12.21 -8.54 -15.00
C ALA A 207 -10.85 -7.81 -15.05
N LEU A 208 -10.52 -7.04 -14.01
CA LEU A 208 -9.24 -6.35 -13.90
C LEU A 208 -8.06 -7.33 -13.87
N TYR A 209 -8.16 -8.42 -13.12
CA TYR A 209 -7.13 -9.45 -13.07
C TYR A 209 -6.87 -10.08 -14.46
N HIS A 210 -7.92 -10.46 -15.18
CA HIS A 210 -7.80 -11.01 -16.53
C HIS A 210 -7.20 -9.99 -17.49
N ARG A 211 -7.67 -8.75 -17.48
CA ARG A 211 -7.17 -7.71 -18.39
C ARG A 211 -5.69 -7.39 -18.17
N VAL A 212 -5.23 -7.32 -16.92
CA VAL A 212 -3.80 -7.12 -16.60
C VAL A 212 -2.96 -8.28 -17.14
N ASN A 213 -3.42 -9.53 -17.00
CA ASN A 213 -2.70 -10.68 -17.50
C ASN A 213 -2.61 -10.70 -19.03
N ASP A 214 -3.69 -10.34 -19.73
CA ASP A 214 -3.72 -10.29 -21.18
C ASP A 214 -2.77 -9.21 -21.74
N ARG A 215 -2.77 -8.01 -21.14
CA ARG A 215 -1.79 -6.95 -21.49
C ARG A 215 -0.34 -7.38 -21.24
N SER A 216 -0.10 -8.13 -20.19
CA SER A 216 1.25 -8.62 -19.85
C SER A 216 1.75 -9.68 -20.87
N ARG A 217 0.86 -10.45 -21.49
CA ARG A 217 1.18 -11.44 -22.51
C ARG A 217 1.40 -10.84 -23.89
N SER A 218 0.71 -9.75 -24.21
CA SER A 218 0.82 -9.07 -25.51
C SER A 218 2.11 -8.26 -25.68
N VAL A 219 2.87 -8.04 -24.62
CA VAL A 219 4.15 -7.29 -24.62
C VAL A 219 5.37 -8.22 -24.71
N LYS A 220 5.17 -9.53 -24.73
CA LYS A 220 6.24 -10.53 -24.99
C LYS A 220 6.32 -10.88 -26.45
#